data_6616d66114e820b7a66cf8b09aac6d84
#
_entry.id   6616d66114e820b7a66cf8b09aac6d84
#
_cell.length_a   1.000
_cell.length_b   1.000
_cell.length_c   1.000
_cell.angle_alpha   90.00
_cell.angle_beta   90.00
_cell.angle_gamma   90.00
#
_symmetry.space_group_name_H-M   'P 1'
#
loop_
_entity.id
_entity.type
_entity.pdbx_description
1 polymer ?
#
loop_
_entity_poly.entity_id
_entity_poly.type
_entity_poly.pdbx_seq_one_letter_code
_entity_poly.pdbx_strand_id
1 'polypeptide(L)'
;TQFHRRNMMRNVLKDGLALEQASGVNPFKQGFIGSTDTHTATSGGAMEKNYVGHLGSRDATFRNLQDHFVSNPGGLAVVWAKENRRDAIFDAMRGRETYATSGTRPIVRFFAGDYETDLCDDPQALEKAYASGVPMGGVLIRTPDDSAPRFFISAQRDHGTELHPANPLERIQIIKGWVHADGTTSERVVDVLGSETEGLGVDMNSCAATAV
;
A
#
# COMPACT_ATOMS: atom_id res chain seq x y z
N THR A 1 -1.43 21.30 -16.66
CA THR A 1 -0.35 20.34 -16.37
C THR A 1 -0.75 19.02 -17.01
N GLN A 2 -0.03 18.56 -18.04
CA GLN A 2 -0.30 17.26 -18.65
C GLN A 2 0.25 16.15 -17.74
N PHE A 3 -0.59 15.21 -17.34
CA PHE A 3 -0.15 14.00 -16.67
C PHE A 3 0.62 13.14 -17.67
N HIS A 4 1.90 12.98 -17.45
CA HIS A 4 2.72 12.06 -18.22
C HIS A 4 2.69 10.67 -17.61
N ARG A 5 2.79 9.60 -18.45
CA ARG A 5 2.78 8.21 -17.94
C ARG A 5 3.83 7.96 -16.84
N ARG A 6 4.99 8.61 -16.92
CA ARG A 6 6.08 8.49 -15.94
C ARG A 6 5.79 9.20 -14.60
N ASN A 7 4.69 9.93 -14.48
CA ASN A 7 4.25 10.48 -13.20
C ASN A 7 3.51 9.44 -12.35
N MET A 8 3.27 8.24 -12.90
CA MET A 8 2.55 7.15 -12.22
C MET A 8 3.51 6.08 -11.77
N MET A 9 3.51 5.76 -10.47
CA MET A 9 4.43 4.79 -9.86
C MET A 9 4.40 3.41 -10.52
N ARG A 10 3.24 2.92 -10.93
CA ARG A 10 3.12 1.64 -11.66
C ARG A 10 3.97 1.62 -12.93
N ASN A 11 4.02 2.72 -13.66
CA ASN A 11 4.83 2.83 -14.87
C ASN A 11 6.32 2.93 -14.55
N VAL A 12 6.69 3.64 -13.47
CA VAL A 12 8.08 3.72 -13.00
C VAL A 12 8.61 2.33 -12.63
N LEU A 13 7.81 1.52 -11.92
CA LEU A 13 8.20 0.15 -11.59
C LEU A 13 8.38 -0.72 -12.83
N LYS A 14 7.48 -0.62 -13.83
CA LYS A 14 7.60 -1.35 -15.10
C LYS A 14 8.80 -0.88 -15.91
N ASP A 15 9.07 0.42 -15.96
CA ASP A 15 10.27 0.97 -16.62
C ASP A 15 11.54 0.43 -15.93
N GLY A 16 11.52 0.22 -14.61
CA GLY A 16 12.60 -0.43 -13.87
C GLY A 16 12.86 -1.87 -14.30
N LEU A 17 11.81 -2.66 -14.52
CA LEU A 17 11.93 -4.02 -15.03
C LEU A 17 12.52 -4.05 -16.46
N ALA A 18 12.08 -3.13 -17.34
CA ALA A 18 12.62 -3.03 -18.69
C ALA A 18 14.09 -2.61 -18.68
N LEU A 19 14.50 -1.71 -17.81
CA LEU A 19 15.89 -1.31 -17.62
C LEU A 19 16.75 -2.47 -17.09
N GLU A 20 16.22 -3.26 -16.14
CA GLU A 20 16.92 -4.43 -15.62
C GLU A 20 17.18 -5.46 -16.71
N GLN A 21 16.18 -5.73 -17.57
CA GLN A 21 16.34 -6.63 -18.71
C GLN A 21 17.38 -6.11 -19.72
N ALA A 22 17.40 -4.81 -19.99
CA ALA A 22 18.28 -4.22 -21.00
C ALA A 22 19.72 -4.02 -20.50
N SER A 23 19.93 -3.72 -19.21
CA SER A 23 21.22 -3.28 -18.66
C SER A 23 21.71 -4.10 -17.47
N GLY A 24 20.90 -5.03 -16.94
CA GLY A 24 21.18 -5.79 -15.72
C GLY A 24 20.96 -4.99 -14.43
N VAL A 25 20.50 -3.74 -14.49
CA VAL A 25 20.30 -2.89 -13.32
C VAL A 25 18.90 -2.31 -13.29
N ASN A 26 18.22 -2.46 -12.16
CA ASN A 26 16.91 -1.83 -11.90
C ASN A 26 17.06 -0.73 -10.85
N PRO A 27 17.07 0.56 -11.26
CA PRO A 27 17.20 1.68 -10.32
C PRO A 27 15.89 1.98 -9.57
N PHE A 28 14.78 1.32 -9.94
CA PHE A 28 13.46 1.59 -9.41
C PHE A 28 12.89 0.45 -8.54
N LYS A 29 13.76 -0.39 -7.96
CA LYS A 29 13.38 -1.35 -6.89
C LYS A 29 13.15 -0.58 -5.59
N GLN A 30 12.02 0.12 -5.50
CA GLN A 30 11.68 1.01 -4.39
C GLN A 30 10.63 0.38 -3.47
N GLY A 31 10.65 0.77 -2.18
CA GLY A 31 9.53 0.61 -1.27
C GLY A 31 8.64 1.85 -1.31
N PHE A 32 7.48 1.76 -0.67
CA PHE A 32 6.50 2.84 -0.65
C PHE A 32 6.17 3.21 0.78
N ILE A 33 6.06 4.50 1.01
CA ILE A 33 5.51 5.08 2.24
C ILE A 33 4.54 6.19 1.87
N GLY A 34 3.58 6.46 2.74
CA GLY A 34 2.75 7.65 2.68
C GLY A 34 3.25 8.72 3.63
N SER A 35 2.66 9.88 3.55
CA SER A 35 2.92 11.01 4.41
C SER A 35 1.66 11.89 4.48
N THR A 36 1.46 12.58 5.60
CA THR A 36 0.42 13.59 5.74
C THR A 36 0.75 14.87 5.00
N ASP A 37 1.97 15.02 4.55
CA ASP A 37 2.54 16.26 4.00
C ASP A 37 2.48 17.45 4.99
N THR A 38 2.51 17.16 6.29
CA THR A 38 2.37 18.16 7.34
C THR A 38 3.62 19.02 7.49
N HIS A 39 3.45 20.33 7.53
CA HIS A 39 4.51 21.35 7.61
C HIS A 39 4.41 22.18 8.91
N THR A 40 3.97 21.56 10.00
CA THR A 40 3.78 22.22 11.31
C THR A 40 4.92 21.96 12.29
N ALA A 41 5.97 21.22 11.87
CA ALA A 41 7.04 20.71 12.73
C ALA A 41 6.57 19.85 13.91
N THR A 42 5.34 19.35 13.86
CA THR A 42 4.74 18.51 14.90
C THR A 42 4.89 17.04 14.50
N SER A 43 6.02 16.45 14.80
CA SER A 43 6.28 15.03 14.49
C SER A 43 5.25 14.14 15.17
N GLY A 44 4.63 13.21 14.40
CA GLY A 44 3.60 12.31 14.89
C GLY A 44 2.23 12.97 15.12
N GLY A 45 2.05 14.24 14.80
CA GLY A 45 0.78 14.96 14.93
C GLY A 45 -0.28 14.61 13.90
N ALA A 46 -0.46 13.30 13.64
CA ALA A 46 -1.41 12.79 12.64
C ALA A 46 -2.58 12.02 13.26
N MET A 47 -2.97 12.36 14.48
CA MET A 47 -4.12 11.72 15.15
C MET A 47 -5.43 12.20 14.53
N GLU A 48 -6.29 11.30 14.11
CA GLU A 48 -7.56 11.60 13.44
C GLU A 48 -8.47 12.53 14.25
N LYS A 49 -8.60 12.26 15.55
CA LYS A 49 -9.44 13.04 16.46
C LYS A 49 -8.87 14.40 16.86
N ASN A 50 -7.64 14.69 16.52
CA ASN A 50 -6.96 15.93 16.92
C ASN A 50 -5.95 16.39 15.86
N TYR A 51 -6.32 16.29 14.60
CA TYR A 51 -5.48 16.78 13.50
C TYR A 51 -5.66 18.29 13.36
N VAL A 52 -4.56 19.01 13.51
CA VAL A 52 -4.54 20.48 13.49
C VAL A 52 -4.28 21.08 12.10
N GLY A 53 -4.31 20.26 11.07
CA GLY A 53 -3.99 20.65 9.69
C GLY A 53 -2.52 20.51 9.33
N HIS A 54 -2.14 20.88 8.11
CA HIS A 54 -0.81 20.68 7.56
C HIS A 54 0.05 21.94 7.46
N LEU A 55 -0.54 23.14 7.54
CA LEU A 55 0.14 24.44 7.40
C LEU A 55 0.04 25.34 8.65
N GLY A 56 -0.27 24.78 9.81
CA GLY A 56 -0.35 25.50 11.07
C GLY A 56 -1.44 26.58 11.06
N SER A 57 -1.06 27.85 11.26
CA SER A 57 -2.04 28.95 11.34
C SER A 57 -2.85 29.18 10.06
N ARG A 58 -2.41 28.68 8.91
CA ARG A 58 -3.17 28.78 7.65
C ARG A 58 -4.36 27.82 7.61
N ASP A 59 -4.32 26.75 8.41
CA ASP A 59 -5.38 25.76 8.51
C ASP A 59 -6.31 26.01 9.70
N ALA A 60 -6.32 27.24 10.23
CA ALA A 60 -7.15 27.62 11.37
C ALA A 60 -8.67 27.57 11.07
N THR A 61 -9.07 27.40 9.83
CA THR A 61 -10.48 27.28 9.44
C THR A 61 -10.77 25.87 8.90
N PHE A 62 -11.95 25.37 9.21
CA PHE A 62 -12.46 24.08 8.73
C PHE A 62 -12.39 23.94 7.19
N ARG A 63 -12.61 25.03 6.46
CA ARG A 63 -12.56 25.05 5.01
C ARG A 63 -11.16 24.70 4.48
N ASN A 64 -10.11 25.21 5.11
CA ASN A 64 -8.73 24.96 4.69
C ASN A 64 -8.29 23.52 4.92
N LEU A 65 -8.84 22.84 5.94
CA LEU A 65 -8.57 21.43 6.20
C LEU A 65 -9.11 20.51 5.10
N GLN A 66 -10.17 20.93 4.42
CA GLN A 66 -10.84 20.13 3.38
C GLN A 66 -10.37 20.45 1.96
N ASP A 67 -9.81 21.63 1.73
CA ASP A 67 -9.48 22.10 0.38
C ASP A 67 -8.19 21.46 -0.20
N HIS A 68 -7.43 20.74 0.62
CA HIS A 68 -6.18 20.09 0.20
C HIS A 68 -6.30 18.56 0.16
N PHE A 69 -6.71 18.03 -0.99
CA PHE A 69 -6.77 16.58 -1.20
C PHE A 69 -5.40 15.88 -1.19
N VAL A 70 -4.30 16.62 -1.31
CA VAL A 70 -2.94 16.09 -1.30
C VAL A 70 -2.35 15.96 0.10
N SER A 71 -2.93 16.63 1.10
CA SER A 71 -2.45 16.66 2.48
C SER A 71 -3.57 16.26 3.43
N ASN A 72 -3.41 15.14 4.11
CA ASN A 72 -4.43 14.63 5.02
C ASN A 72 -3.81 13.73 6.11
N PRO A 73 -4.49 13.55 7.27
CA PRO A 73 -3.97 12.74 8.38
C PRO A 73 -3.94 11.24 8.09
N GLY A 74 -4.57 10.78 7.02
CA GLY A 74 -4.60 9.39 6.61
C GLY A 74 -3.39 8.94 5.81
N GLY A 75 -2.57 9.88 5.32
CA GLY A 75 -1.32 9.58 4.62
C GLY A 75 -0.21 9.19 5.60
N LEU A 76 -0.01 7.90 5.85
CA LEU A 76 0.98 7.41 6.81
C LEU A 76 2.00 6.50 6.14
N ALA A 77 3.22 6.54 6.70
CA ALA A 77 4.22 5.51 6.49
C ALA A 77 3.99 4.37 7.49
N VAL A 78 3.82 3.17 7.01
CA VAL A 78 3.79 1.97 7.84
C VAL A 78 5.03 1.14 7.59
N VAL A 79 5.67 0.70 8.67
CA VAL A 79 6.95 -0.03 8.65
C VAL A 79 6.81 -1.27 9.52
N TRP A 80 7.13 -2.44 8.97
CA TRP A 80 7.17 -3.68 9.70
C TRP A 80 8.57 -3.91 10.27
N ALA A 81 8.79 -3.47 11.50
CA ALA A 81 10.04 -3.65 12.22
C ALA A 81 9.91 -4.71 13.32
N LYS A 82 11.00 -5.41 13.63
CA LYS A 82 11.01 -6.42 14.70
C LYS A 82 10.75 -5.83 16.08
N GLU A 83 11.15 -4.58 16.28
CA GLU A 83 10.97 -3.84 17.52
C GLU A 83 10.94 -2.33 17.24
N ASN A 84 10.36 -1.56 18.14
CA ASN A 84 10.30 -0.11 18.02
C ASN A 84 11.63 0.54 18.47
N ARG A 85 12.68 0.32 17.66
CA ARG A 85 14.01 0.90 17.82
C ARG A 85 14.49 1.48 16.50
N ARG A 86 15.36 2.48 16.60
CA ARG A 86 15.87 3.22 15.44
C ARG A 86 16.53 2.31 14.40
N ASP A 87 17.39 1.41 14.83
CA ASP A 87 18.08 0.44 13.99
C ASP A 87 17.13 -0.54 13.32
N ALA A 88 16.19 -1.13 14.08
CA ALA A 88 15.21 -2.07 13.55
C ALA A 88 14.26 -1.39 12.53
N ILE A 89 13.84 -0.15 12.79
CA ILE A 89 13.03 0.63 11.86
C ILE A 89 13.84 0.95 10.59
N PHE A 90 15.09 1.35 10.73
CA PHE A 90 15.97 1.64 9.59
C PHE A 90 16.17 0.39 8.72
N ASP A 91 16.43 -0.76 9.32
CA ASP A 91 16.62 -2.02 8.61
C ASP A 91 15.35 -2.45 7.86
N ALA A 92 14.17 -2.30 8.48
CA ALA A 92 12.89 -2.58 7.85
C ALA A 92 12.61 -1.65 6.65
N MET A 93 12.88 -0.36 6.79
CA MET A 93 12.78 0.61 5.70
C MET A 93 13.76 0.27 4.57
N ARG A 94 14.99 -0.09 4.90
CA ARG A 94 16.00 -0.52 3.93
C ARG A 94 15.62 -1.82 3.23
N GLY A 95 14.98 -2.75 3.94
CA GLY A 95 14.37 -3.97 3.41
C GLY A 95 13.11 -3.71 2.59
N ARG A 96 12.58 -2.49 2.60
CA ARG A 96 11.34 -2.09 1.95
C ARG A 96 10.10 -2.81 2.49
N GLU A 97 10.16 -3.31 3.72
CA GLU A 97 9.01 -3.91 4.39
C GLU A 97 8.07 -2.80 4.92
N THR A 98 7.55 -2.04 3.96
CA THR A 98 6.79 -0.81 4.20
C THR A 98 5.60 -0.71 3.27
N TYR A 99 4.58 0.03 3.70
CA TYR A 99 3.48 0.42 2.84
C TYR A 99 2.93 1.80 3.20
N ALA A 100 2.05 2.33 2.36
CA ALA A 100 1.41 3.63 2.51
C ALA A 100 -0.07 3.48 2.81
N THR A 101 -0.62 4.36 3.63
CA THR A 101 -2.06 4.61 3.72
C THR A 101 -2.41 5.94 3.07
N SER A 102 -3.67 6.15 2.72
CA SER A 102 -4.15 7.39 2.09
C SER A 102 -5.53 7.84 2.59
N GLY A 103 -5.99 7.26 3.66
CA GLY A 103 -7.29 7.54 4.28
C GLY A 103 -7.42 6.73 5.54
N THR A 104 -8.23 5.67 5.54
CA THR A 104 -8.27 4.69 6.62
C THR A 104 -6.91 4.04 6.81
N ARG A 105 -6.67 3.48 8.00
CA ARG A 105 -5.37 2.93 8.43
C ARG A 105 -5.42 1.40 8.52
N PRO A 106 -5.61 0.69 7.40
CA PRO A 106 -5.64 -0.77 7.40
C PRO A 106 -4.27 -1.33 7.76
N ILE A 107 -4.27 -2.49 8.40
CA ILE A 107 -3.05 -3.26 8.67
C ILE A 107 -2.90 -4.27 7.54
N VAL A 108 -1.83 -4.16 6.74
CA VAL A 108 -1.63 -4.98 5.54
C VAL A 108 -0.34 -5.76 5.64
N ARG A 109 -0.42 -7.05 5.32
CA ARG A 109 0.73 -7.94 5.12
C ARG A 109 0.64 -8.57 3.72
N PHE A 110 1.78 -8.70 3.07
CA PHE A 110 1.88 -9.31 1.75
C PHE A 110 3.15 -10.15 1.66
N PHE A 111 2.99 -11.41 1.28
CA PHE A 111 4.09 -12.36 1.11
C PHE A 111 3.96 -13.11 -0.19
N ALA A 112 5.08 -13.56 -0.72
CA ALA A 112 5.15 -14.48 -1.84
C ALA A 112 6.09 -15.63 -1.52
N GLY A 113 5.70 -16.86 -1.84
CA GLY A 113 6.51 -18.05 -1.54
C GLY A 113 5.91 -19.34 -2.07
N ASP A 114 6.55 -20.44 -1.71
CA ASP A 114 6.10 -21.80 -2.02
C ASP A 114 5.45 -22.42 -0.77
N TYR A 115 4.20 -22.04 -0.53
CA TYR A 115 3.44 -22.56 0.59
C TYR A 115 2.74 -23.85 0.21
N GLU A 116 2.99 -24.92 0.96
CA GLU A 116 2.38 -26.24 0.72
C GLU A 116 0.89 -26.27 1.08
N THR A 117 0.49 -25.47 2.08
CA THR A 117 -0.87 -25.40 2.60
C THR A 117 -1.46 -24.00 2.46
N ASP A 118 -2.78 -23.90 2.59
CA ASP A 118 -3.46 -22.62 2.77
C ASP A 118 -3.09 -22.05 4.15
N LEU A 119 -2.70 -20.77 4.15
CA LEU A 119 -2.31 -20.05 5.36
C LEU A 119 -3.45 -19.22 5.96
N CYS A 120 -4.61 -19.12 5.30
CA CYS A 120 -5.68 -18.20 5.72
C CYS A 120 -6.21 -18.48 7.12
N ASP A 121 -6.38 -19.75 7.49
CA ASP A 121 -6.89 -20.17 8.79
C ASP A 121 -5.81 -20.72 9.72
N ASP A 122 -4.54 -20.54 9.35
CA ASP A 122 -3.42 -21.07 10.15
C ASP A 122 -3.01 -20.09 11.24
N PRO A 123 -3.08 -20.48 12.53
CA PRO A 123 -2.64 -19.60 13.63
C PRO A 123 -1.17 -19.17 13.55
N GLN A 124 -0.33 -19.94 12.83
CA GLN A 124 1.08 -19.66 12.61
C GLN A 124 1.36 -19.11 11.20
N ALA A 125 0.33 -18.59 10.52
CA ALA A 125 0.44 -18.13 9.14
C ALA A 125 1.60 -17.16 8.90
N LEU A 126 1.79 -16.18 9.77
CA LEU A 126 2.87 -15.20 9.64
C LEU A 126 4.27 -15.83 9.81
N GLU A 127 4.43 -16.72 10.78
CA GLU A 127 5.69 -17.43 11.00
C GLU A 127 6.06 -18.27 9.77
N LYS A 128 5.09 -19.03 9.26
CA LYS A 128 5.26 -19.84 8.05
C LYS A 128 5.50 -18.99 6.81
N ALA A 129 4.82 -17.84 6.69
CA ALA A 129 5.01 -16.93 5.58
C ALA A 129 6.43 -16.34 5.53
N TYR A 130 7.00 -16.00 6.67
CA TYR A 130 8.40 -15.58 6.75
C TYR A 130 9.39 -16.72 6.54
N ALA A 131 9.08 -17.93 7.03
CA ALA A 131 9.97 -19.08 6.92
C ALA A 131 10.11 -19.63 5.49
N SER A 132 9.01 -19.59 4.70
CA SER A 132 8.92 -20.23 3.38
C SER A 132 8.69 -19.23 2.23
N GLY A 133 8.83 -17.94 2.49
CA GLY A 133 8.59 -16.91 1.49
C GLY A 133 9.34 -15.62 1.77
N VAL A 134 9.01 -14.60 1.00
CA VAL A 134 9.54 -13.24 1.15
C VAL A 134 8.40 -12.28 1.47
N PRO A 135 8.61 -11.33 2.41
CA PRO A 135 7.63 -10.29 2.71
C PRO A 135 7.59 -9.22 1.62
N MET A 136 6.65 -8.28 1.75
CA MET A 136 6.60 -7.09 0.91
C MET A 136 7.97 -6.41 0.84
N GLY A 137 8.32 -5.89 -0.34
CA GLY A 137 9.65 -5.30 -0.60
C GLY A 137 10.75 -6.31 -0.93
N GLY A 138 10.54 -7.60 -0.64
CA GLY A 138 11.48 -8.67 -0.94
C GLY A 138 11.58 -9.02 -2.43
N VAL A 139 12.53 -9.87 -2.75
CA VAL A 139 12.73 -10.43 -4.10
C VAL A 139 12.69 -11.95 -3.98
N LEU A 140 11.66 -12.57 -4.54
CA LEU A 140 11.57 -14.01 -4.64
C LEU A 140 12.32 -14.46 -5.90
N ILE A 141 13.45 -15.15 -5.71
CA ILE A 141 14.24 -15.69 -6.80
C ILE A 141 13.63 -17.02 -7.23
N ARG A 142 13.39 -17.16 -8.52
CA ARG A 142 12.79 -18.37 -9.10
C ARG A 142 13.53 -18.80 -10.37
N THR A 143 13.49 -20.09 -10.64
CA THR A 143 13.97 -20.69 -11.89
C THR A 143 12.79 -21.00 -12.81
N PRO A 144 13.01 -21.23 -14.11
CA PRO A 144 11.93 -21.60 -15.04
C PRO A 144 11.20 -22.91 -14.67
N ASP A 145 11.86 -23.78 -13.92
CA ASP A 145 11.31 -25.09 -13.51
C ASP A 145 10.47 -24.99 -12.21
N ASP A 146 10.49 -23.85 -11.53
CA ASP A 146 9.72 -23.66 -10.31
C ASP A 146 8.23 -23.52 -10.63
N SER A 147 7.39 -24.07 -9.77
CA SER A 147 5.93 -23.85 -9.83
C SER A 147 5.60 -22.36 -9.61
N ALA A 148 4.41 -21.93 -10.06
CA ALA A 148 4.00 -20.53 -9.81
C ALA A 148 3.96 -20.23 -8.31
N PRO A 149 4.48 -19.07 -7.85
CA PRO A 149 4.46 -18.71 -6.43
C PRO A 149 3.04 -18.50 -5.94
N ARG A 150 2.81 -18.82 -4.68
CA ARG A 150 1.59 -18.45 -3.97
C ARG A 150 1.77 -17.13 -3.28
N PHE A 151 0.69 -16.36 -3.16
CA PHE A 151 0.66 -15.09 -2.44
C PHE A 151 -0.20 -15.26 -1.20
N PHE A 152 0.32 -14.79 -0.07
CA PHE A 152 -0.42 -14.67 1.17
C PHE A 152 -0.63 -13.19 1.47
N ILE A 153 -1.91 -12.79 1.60
CA ILE A 153 -2.32 -11.41 1.88
C ILE A 153 -3.17 -11.43 3.13
N SER A 154 -2.79 -10.62 4.10
CA SER A 154 -3.60 -10.34 5.27
C SER A 154 -3.91 -8.85 5.31
N ALA A 155 -5.19 -8.50 5.34
CA ALA A 155 -5.65 -7.12 5.45
C ALA A 155 -6.68 -7.01 6.58
N GLN A 156 -6.32 -6.27 7.61
CA GLN A 156 -7.22 -5.93 8.71
C GLN A 156 -7.72 -4.51 8.51
N ARG A 157 -9.04 -4.32 8.55
CA ARG A 157 -9.63 -2.98 8.42
C ARG A 157 -9.21 -2.09 9.61
N ASP A 158 -9.18 -0.80 9.36
CA ASP A 158 -9.17 0.20 10.42
C ASP A 158 -10.44 0.07 11.27
N HIS A 159 -10.33 0.19 12.58
CA HIS A 159 -11.49 0.18 13.47
C HIS A 159 -12.16 1.55 13.58
N GLY A 160 -11.43 2.62 13.26
CA GLY A 160 -11.86 3.98 13.49
C GLY A 160 -11.95 4.32 14.99
N THR A 161 -12.86 5.21 15.32
CA THR A 161 -13.19 5.59 16.70
C THR A 161 -14.68 5.37 16.96
N GLU A 162 -15.11 5.44 18.21
CA GLU A 162 -16.55 5.34 18.56
C GLU A 162 -17.41 6.40 17.86
N LEU A 163 -16.87 7.60 17.67
CA LEU A 163 -17.57 8.71 17.01
C LEU A 163 -17.43 8.66 15.49
N HIS A 164 -16.37 8.04 14.98
CA HIS A 164 -16.04 7.95 13.56
C HIS A 164 -15.58 6.53 13.23
N PRO A 165 -16.53 5.57 13.10
CA PRO A 165 -16.20 4.22 12.71
C PRO A 165 -15.62 4.22 11.29
N ALA A 166 -14.57 3.46 11.08
CA ALA A 166 -13.96 3.34 9.75
C ALA A 166 -14.81 2.48 8.82
N ASN A 167 -14.67 2.75 7.52
CA ASN A 167 -15.37 1.99 6.50
C ASN A 167 -14.86 0.54 6.42
N PRO A 168 -15.73 -0.41 6.05
CA PRO A 168 -15.32 -1.76 5.68
C PRO A 168 -14.32 -1.75 4.52
N LEU A 169 -13.53 -2.81 4.41
CA LEU A 169 -12.73 -3.04 3.20
C LEU A 169 -13.68 -3.44 2.07
N GLU A 170 -13.57 -2.75 0.94
CA GLU A 170 -14.39 -3.04 -0.24
C GLU A 170 -13.81 -4.22 -1.02
N ARG A 171 -12.48 -4.17 -1.25
CA ARG A 171 -11.81 -5.19 -2.06
C ARG A 171 -10.31 -5.24 -1.77
N ILE A 172 -9.71 -6.35 -2.17
CA ILE A 172 -8.26 -6.56 -2.21
C ILE A 172 -7.86 -6.87 -3.65
N GLN A 173 -6.92 -6.11 -4.17
CA GLN A 173 -6.41 -6.26 -5.54
C GLN A 173 -4.91 -6.47 -5.56
N ILE A 174 -4.44 -7.37 -6.42
CA ILE A 174 -3.03 -7.48 -6.80
C ILE A 174 -2.85 -6.84 -8.17
N ILE A 175 -1.89 -5.92 -8.27
CA ILE A 175 -1.48 -5.31 -9.52
C ILE A 175 -0.16 -5.94 -9.93
N LYS A 176 -0.21 -6.77 -10.96
CA LYS A 176 0.95 -7.45 -11.53
C LYS A 176 1.48 -6.68 -12.73
N GLY A 177 2.74 -6.27 -12.69
CA GLY A 177 3.47 -5.74 -13.83
C GLY A 177 4.58 -6.69 -14.27
N TRP A 178 4.87 -6.75 -15.57
CA TRP A 178 5.97 -7.55 -16.11
C TRP A 178 6.54 -6.94 -17.39
N VAL A 179 7.72 -7.42 -17.77
CA VAL A 179 8.40 -7.07 -19.01
C VAL A 179 8.37 -8.29 -19.94
N HIS A 180 8.14 -8.04 -21.22
CA HIS A 180 8.19 -9.05 -22.28
C HIS A 180 9.62 -9.19 -22.83
N ALA A 181 9.86 -10.26 -23.60
CA ALA A 181 11.17 -10.52 -24.19
C ALA A 181 11.66 -9.39 -25.14
N ASP A 182 10.73 -8.64 -25.75
CA ASP A 182 11.01 -7.49 -26.60
C ASP A 182 11.23 -6.18 -25.84
N GLY A 183 11.22 -6.22 -24.51
CA GLY A 183 11.39 -5.05 -23.63
C GLY A 183 10.12 -4.23 -23.40
N THR A 184 9.01 -4.59 -24.04
CA THR A 184 7.70 -3.92 -23.75
C THR A 184 7.18 -4.38 -22.39
N THR A 185 6.32 -3.55 -21.78
CA THR A 185 5.78 -3.83 -20.46
C THR A 185 4.26 -3.93 -20.47
N SER A 186 3.74 -4.82 -19.64
CA SER A 186 2.30 -4.99 -19.42
C SER A 186 1.95 -4.96 -17.94
N GLU A 187 0.68 -4.78 -17.64
CA GLU A 187 0.16 -4.95 -16.28
C GLU A 187 -1.23 -5.58 -16.31
N ARG A 188 -1.59 -6.21 -15.19
CA ARG A 188 -2.91 -6.75 -14.95
C ARG A 188 -3.31 -6.47 -13.50
N VAL A 189 -4.54 -6.03 -13.32
CA VAL A 189 -5.21 -5.94 -12.01
C VAL A 189 -5.97 -7.24 -11.81
N VAL A 190 -5.80 -7.86 -10.65
CA VAL A 190 -6.45 -9.10 -10.25
C VAL A 190 -7.20 -8.84 -8.94
N ASP A 191 -8.51 -9.00 -8.96
CA ASP A 191 -9.33 -8.99 -7.75
C ASP A 191 -9.10 -10.30 -6.97
N VAL A 192 -8.67 -10.17 -5.72
CA VAL A 192 -8.44 -11.30 -4.81
C VAL A 192 -9.68 -11.54 -3.96
N LEU A 193 -10.24 -10.47 -3.43
CA LEU A 193 -11.49 -10.45 -2.67
C LEU A 193 -12.29 -9.20 -3.03
N GLY A 194 -13.61 -9.32 -3.02
CA GLY A 194 -14.52 -8.26 -3.45
C GLY A 194 -14.49 -8.05 -4.97
N SER A 195 -15.29 -7.14 -5.44
CA SER A 195 -15.32 -6.76 -6.85
C SER A 195 -15.68 -5.28 -7.01
N GLU A 196 -15.51 -4.74 -8.23
CA GLU A 196 -15.96 -3.38 -8.55
C GLU A 196 -17.49 -3.24 -8.57
N THR A 197 -18.20 -4.36 -8.63
CA THR A 197 -19.68 -4.42 -8.66
C THR A 197 -20.28 -4.65 -7.29
N GLU A 198 -19.47 -4.89 -6.26
CA GLU A 198 -19.90 -5.07 -4.88
C GLU A 198 -19.37 -3.90 -4.07
N GLY A 199 -20.21 -3.22 -3.33
CA GLY A 199 -19.78 -2.08 -2.52
C GLY A 199 -20.89 -1.07 -2.27
N LEU A 200 -20.47 0.12 -1.87
CA LEU A 200 -21.36 1.26 -1.69
C LEU A 200 -21.13 2.26 -2.82
N GLY A 201 -22.19 2.56 -3.53
CA GLY A 201 -22.26 3.70 -4.42
C GLY A 201 -22.70 4.98 -3.67
N VAL A 202 -22.73 6.08 -4.37
CA VAL A 202 -23.28 7.33 -3.87
C VAL A 202 -24.32 7.85 -4.85
N ASP A 203 -25.52 8.09 -4.35
CA ASP A 203 -26.51 8.86 -5.11
C ASP A 203 -26.03 10.31 -5.26
N MET A 204 -25.74 10.71 -6.47
CA MET A 204 -25.14 12.02 -6.78
C MET A 204 -26.10 13.20 -6.52
N ASN A 205 -27.40 12.96 -6.31
CA ASN A 205 -28.37 14.03 -6.03
C ASN A 205 -28.56 14.21 -4.52
N SER A 206 -28.61 13.11 -3.77
CA SER A 206 -28.88 13.13 -2.33
C SER A 206 -27.62 12.96 -1.47
N CYS A 207 -26.48 12.60 -2.05
CA CYS A 207 -25.25 12.20 -1.37
C CYS A 207 -25.45 11.01 -0.39
N ALA A 208 -26.52 10.27 -0.55
CA ALA A 208 -26.79 9.08 0.25
C ALA A 208 -25.99 7.88 -0.25
N ALA A 209 -25.52 7.05 0.68
CA ALA A 209 -24.89 5.79 0.32
C ALA A 209 -25.95 4.85 -0.30
N THR A 210 -25.61 4.23 -1.41
CA THR A 210 -26.43 3.21 -2.09
C THR A 210 -25.64 1.92 -2.19
N ALA A 211 -26.31 0.76 -2.06
CA ALA A 211 -25.70 -0.51 -2.43
C ALA A 211 -25.53 -0.55 -3.96
N VAL A 212 -24.39 -1.02 -4.42
CA VAL A 212 -24.11 -1.27 -5.84
C VAL A 212 -24.52 -2.69 -6.17
#